data_e12ab76599ce4bdeab18910a5b3078f8
#
_entry.id   e12ab76599ce4bdeab18910a5b3078f8
#
_cell.length_a   1.000
_cell.length_b   1.000
_cell.length_c   1.000
_cell.angle_alpha   90.00
_cell.angle_beta   90.00
_cell.angle_gamma   90.00
#
_symmetry.space_group_name_H-M   'P 1'
#
loop_
_entity.id
_entity.type
_entity.pdbx_description
1 polymer ?
#
loop_
_entity_poly.entity_id
_entity_poly.type
_entity_poly.pdbx_seq_one_letter_code
_entity_poly.pdbx_strand_id
1 'polypeptide(L)'
;MERFHAPDVLQDRAIIFVEHDNPNVLQQYHYHLWADPPTRMLQLATVDYLRESHLADQVVTADLRIDPTYTLIGDIKKLEHVVGNSSKVLVELEFGLREHKDGSLVWVKGYTVKKEVKDDSVAAATRAFSEAIDEILASLSADLARY
;
A
#
# COMPACT_ATOMS: atom_id res chain seq x y z
N MET A 1 -10.06 9.66 0.65
CA MET A 1 -8.97 8.73 1.06
C MET A 1 -8.14 9.35 2.18
N GLU A 2 -8.10 8.74 3.32
CA GLU A 2 -7.18 9.12 4.40
C GLU A 2 -5.74 8.72 4.07
N ARG A 3 -4.78 9.32 4.77
CA ARG A 3 -3.39 8.86 4.70
C ARG A 3 -3.29 7.45 5.29
N PHE A 4 -2.46 6.60 4.72
CA PHE A 4 -2.28 5.24 5.23
C PHE A 4 -1.76 5.24 6.67
N HIS A 5 -2.25 4.32 7.46
CA HIS A 5 -1.68 3.94 8.75
C HIS A 5 -0.59 2.89 8.50
N ALA A 6 0.40 2.85 9.35
CA ALA A 6 1.50 1.89 9.26
C ALA A 6 2.20 1.73 10.61
N PRO A 7 2.89 0.59 10.84
CA PRO A 7 3.85 0.47 11.94
C PRO A 7 4.93 1.56 11.84
N ASP A 8 5.53 1.94 12.96
CA ASP A 8 6.51 3.03 13.04
C ASP A 8 7.65 2.89 12.02
N VAL A 9 8.15 1.67 11.80
CA VAL A 9 9.23 1.39 10.85
C VAL A 9 8.85 1.74 9.40
N LEU A 10 7.56 1.74 9.05
CA LEU A 10 7.05 2.07 7.71
C LEU A 10 6.51 3.50 7.60
N GLN A 11 6.63 4.31 8.63
CA GLN A 11 6.23 5.72 8.59
C GLN A 11 7.34 6.63 8.04
N ASP A 12 8.56 6.12 7.97
CA ASP A 12 9.72 6.81 7.43
C ASP A 12 9.98 6.43 5.96
N ARG A 13 10.91 7.12 5.33
CA ARG A 13 11.30 6.90 3.93
C ARG A 13 12.20 5.67 3.75
N ALA A 14 12.64 5.02 4.80
CA ALA A 14 13.52 3.86 4.71
C ALA A 14 12.84 2.68 4.00
N ILE A 15 13.55 2.08 3.05
CA ILE A 15 13.13 0.82 2.43
C ILE A 15 13.50 -0.31 3.38
N ILE A 16 12.53 -1.17 3.68
CA ILE A 16 12.69 -2.26 4.63
C ILE A 16 13.02 -3.54 3.88
N PHE A 17 13.98 -4.30 4.42
CA PHE A 17 14.24 -5.66 3.96
C PHE A 17 14.29 -6.63 5.15
N VAL A 18 14.07 -7.90 4.85
CA VAL A 18 14.24 -9.01 5.78
C VAL A 18 15.07 -10.09 5.11
N GLU A 19 15.84 -10.83 5.90
CA GLU A 19 16.54 -12.01 5.42
C GLU A 19 15.59 -13.21 5.44
N HIS A 20 15.68 -14.08 4.44
CA HIS A 20 14.84 -15.28 4.33
C HIS A 20 14.88 -16.13 5.61
N ASP A 21 16.06 -16.30 6.22
CA ASP A 21 16.26 -17.10 7.44
C ASP A 21 15.83 -16.39 8.73
N ASN A 22 15.60 -15.07 8.67
CA ASN A 22 15.18 -14.25 9.81
C ASN A 22 14.02 -13.31 9.45
N PRO A 23 12.84 -13.84 9.07
CA PRO A 23 11.75 -13.03 8.54
C PRO A 23 11.12 -12.07 9.55
N ASN A 24 11.39 -12.26 10.84
CA ASN A 24 10.86 -11.41 11.91
C ASN A 24 11.79 -10.25 12.29
N VAL A 25 12.97 -10.16 11.68
CA VAL A 25 13.94 -9.09 11.93
C VAL A 25 13.91 -8.11 10.77
N LEU A 26 13.26 -6.96 10.98
CA LEU A 26 13.19 -5.89 10.01
C LEU A 26 14.47 -5.07 10.01
N GLN A 27 15.01 -4.84 8.80
CA GLN A 27 16.23 -4.07 8.61
C GLN A 27 15.95 -2.93 7.62
N GLN A 28 16.74 -1.86 7.68
CA GLN A 28 16.61 -0.71 6.81
C GLN A 28 17.82 -0.62 5.88
N TYR A 29 17.57 -0.33 4.60
CA TYR A 29 18.64 0.06 3.69
C TYR A 29 19.17 1.45 4.07
N HIS A 30 20.48 1.62 4.11
CA HIS A 30 21.12 2.88 4.52
C HIS A 30 21.18 3.92 3.40
N TYR A 31 21.29 3.49 2.14
CA TYR A 31 21.56 4.36 0.98
C TYR A 31 20.39 4.45 0.01
N HIS A 32 19.30 3.73 0.25
CA HIS A 32 18.13 3.70 -0.60
C HIS A 32 16.90 4.08 0.21
N LEU A 33 16.26 5.17 -0.22
CA LEU A 33 15.08 5.70 0.43
C LEU A 33 13.93 5.81 -0.57
N TRP A 34 12.72 5.64 -0.10
CA TRP A 34 11.53 6.06 -0.85
C TRP A 34 11.57 7.58 -1.09
N ALA A 35 10.99 8.05 -2.21
CA ALA A 35 10.89 9.49 -2.50
C ALA A 35 10.10 10.23 -1.43
N ASP A 36 9.02 9.60 -0.93
CA ASP A 36 8.17 10.06 0.17
C ASP A 36 7.92 8.89 1.13
N PRO A 37 7.42 9.14 2.34
CA PRO A 37 6.99 8.06 3.22
C PRO A 37 5.95 7.16 2.54
N PRO A 38 6.04 5.83 2.70
CA PRO A 38 5.11 4.89 2.06
C PRO A 38 3.63 5.19 2.33
N THR A 39 3.30 5.68 3.52
CA THR A 39 1.94 6.08 3.90
C THR A 39 1.35 7.14 2.97
N ARG A 40 2.18 8.06 2.47
CA ARG A 40 1.76 9.08 1.52
C ARG A 40 1.83 8.60 0.09
N MET A 41 2.87 7.88 -0.30
CA MET A 41 3.01 7.32 -1.65
C MET A 41 1.83 6.41 -2.00
N LEU A 42 1.45 5.52 -1.09
CA LEU A 42 0.32 4.62 -1.29
C LEU A 42 -1.02 5.35 -1.30
N GLN A 43 -1.19 6.38 -0.48
CA GLN A 43 -2.38 7.24 -0.54
C GLN A 43 -2.55 7.85 -1.94
N LEU A 44 -1.50 8.49 -2.45
CA LEU A 44 -1.55 9.14 -3.76
C LEU A 44 -1.73 8.13 -4.90
N ALA A 45 -1.02 7.03 -4.88
CA ALA A 45 -1.17 5.96 -5.86
C ALA A 45 -2.59 5.38 -5.88
N THR A 46 -3.19 5.18 -4.70
CA THR A 46 -4.57 4.69 -4.56
C THR A 46 -5.57 5.71 -5.13
N VAL A 47 -5.41 6.98 -4.78
CA VAL A 47 -6.28 8.05 -5.30
C VAL A 47 -6.22 8.14 -6.83
N ASP A 48 -5.01 8.13 -7.38
CA ASP A 48 -4.83 8.21 -8.84
C ASP A 48 -5.42 7.00 -9.55
N TYR A 49 -5.19 5.80 -9.03
CA TYR A 49 -5.76 4.56 -9.57
C TYR A 49 -7.30 4.59 -9.56
N LEU A 50 -7.90 4.99 -8.45
CA LEU A 50 -9.36 5.03 -8.32
C LEU A 50 -9.98 6.14 -9.18
N ARG A 51 -9.29 7.25 -9.42
CA ARG A 51 -9.72 8.26 -10.40
C ARG A 51 -9.77 7.70 -11.80
N GLU A 52 -8.73 7.01 -12.22
CA GLU A 52 -8.64 6.39 -13.55
C GLU A 52 -9.68 5.28 -13.74
N SER A 53 -10.07 4.60 -12.69
CA SER A 53 -11.09 3.54 -12.74
C SER A 53 -12.53 4.05 -12.84
N HIS A 54 -12.76 5.34 -12.67
CA HIS A 54 -14.09 6.00 -12.75
C HIS A 54 -15.15 5.37 -11.83
N LEU A 55 -14.76 4.86 -10.67
CA LEU A 55 -15.68 4.26 -9.70
C LEU A 55 -16.53 5.26 -8.95
N ALA A 56 -16.09 6.49 -8.87
CA ALA A 56 -16.79 7.59 -8.20
C ALA A 56 -16.61 8.88 -8.99
N ASP A 57 -17.54 9.80 -8.83
CA ASP A 57 -17.48 11.10 -9.50
C ASP A 57 -16.24 11.90 -9.10
N GLN A 58 -15.85 11.78 -7.83
CA GLN A 58 -14.67 12.44 -7.29
C GLN A 58 -13.94 11.54 -6.30
N VAL A 59 -12.63 11.43 -6.47
CA VAL A 59 -11.74 10.77 -5.52
C VAL A 59 -10.66 11.76 -5.12
N VAL A 60 -10.59 12.06 -3.82
CA VAL A 60 -9.68 13.09 -3.29
C VAL A 60 -9.00 12.61 -2.01
N THR A 61 -7.91 13.27 -1.66
CA THR A 61 -7.26 13.08 -0.36
C THR A 61 -8.05 13.82 0.74
N ALA A 62 -7.94 13.34 1.97
CA ALA A 62 -8.58 13.97 3.13
C ALA A 62 -8.09 15.40 3.39
N ASP A 63 -6.94 15.79 2.85
CA ASP A 63 -6.37 17.13 2.98
C ASP A 63 -7.28 18.24 2.42
N LEU A 64 -8.14 17.92 1.46
CA LEU A 64 -9.08 18.87 0.89
C LEU A 64 -10.25 19.23 1.80
N ARG A 65 -10.43 18.50 2.90
CA ARG A 65 -11.43 18.78 3.95
C ARG A 65 -12.86 18.99 3.43
N ILE A 66 -13.23 18.21 2.43
CA ILE A 66 -14.62 18.17 1.93
C ILE A 66 -15.38 17.05 2.61
N ASP A 67 -16.70 17.17 2.69
CA ASP A 67 -17.56 16.11 3.24
C ASP A 67 -17.74 14.99 2.22
N PRO A 68 -17.14 13.81 2.43
CA PRO A 68 -17.25 12.72 1.49
C PRO A 68 -18.52 11.89 1.74
N THR A 69 -18.99 11.15 0.73
CA THR A 69 -19.98 10.09 0.93
C THR A 69 -19.35 8.89 1.64
N TYR A 70 -18.17 8.50 1.18
CA TYR A 70 -17.38 7.41 1.76
C TYR A 70 -15.95 7.85 2.03
N THR A 71 -15.36 7.29 3.07
CA THR A 71 -13.94 7.44 3.36
C THR A 71 -13.25 6.09 3.22
N LEU A 72 -12.28 6.01 2.33
CA LEU A 72 -11.39 4.85 2.22
C LEU A 72 -10.22 5.02 3.18
N ILE A 73 -9.99 4.02 3.99
CA ILE A 73 -8.92 3.94 4.99
C ILE A 73 -7.97 2.83 4.54
N GLY A 74 -6.69 3.07 4.59
CA GLY A 74 -5.66 2.08 4.26
C GLY A 74 -4.69 1.86 5.41
N ASP A 75 -4.25 0.62 5.55
CA ASP A 75 -3.25 0.22 6.54
C ASP A 75 -2.18 -0.64 5.86
N ILE A 76 -0.92 -0.26 6.05
CA ILE A 76 0.22 -1.02 5.56
C ILE A 76 0.60 -2.05 6.62
N LYS A 77 0.38 -3.32 6.35
CA LYS A 77 0.78 -4.40 7.24
C LYS A 77 2.23 -4.82 6.98
N LYS A 78 2.57 -5.00 5.70
CA LYS A 78 3.93 -5.33 5.26
C LYS A 78 4.26 -4.63 3.95
N LEU A 79 5.50 -4.15 3.86
CA LEU A 79 6.09 -3.59 2.65
C LEU A 79 7.59 -3.87 2.74
N GLU A 80 8.01 -5.07 2.32
CA GLU A 80 9.34 -5.57 2.62
C GLU A 80 9.96 -6.33 1.45
N HIS A 81 11.26 -6.11 1.25
CA HIS A 81 12.10 -6.86 0.33
C HIS A 81 12.68 -8.06 1.09
N VAL A 82 12.37 -9.26 0.68
CA VAL A 82 12.90 -10.49 1.26
C VAL A 82 14.13 -10.91 0.44
N VAL A 83 15.31 -10.81 1.05
CA VAL A 83 16.58 -11.17 0.42
C VAL A 83 17.04 -12.58 0.87
N GLY A 84 17.89 -13.20 0.08
CA GLY A 84 18.42 -14.54 0.35
C GLY A 84 17.99 -15.54 -0.71
N ASN A 85 17.58 -16.72 -0.32
CA ASN A 85 17.42 -17.92 -1.14
C ASN A 85 16.52 -17.80 -2.38
N SER A 86 15.62 -16.86 -2.43
CA SER A 86 14.81 -16.44 -3.59
C SER A 86 14.33 -15.04 -3.31
N SER A 87 15.00 -14.06 -3.88
CA SER A 87 14.63 -12.66 -3.66
C SER A 87 13.19 -12.39 -4.11
N LYS A 88 12.42 -11.75 -3.26
CA LYS A 88 11.03 -11.39 -3.52
C LYS A 88 10.64 -10.14 -2.75
N VAL A 89 9.55 -9.53 -3.14
CA VAL A 89 8.89 -8.50 -2.34
C VAL A 89 7.59 -9.05 -1.77
N LEU A 90 7.26 -8.59 -0.58
CA LEU A 90 6.00 -8.91 0.10
C LEU A 90 5.27 -7.61 0.41
N VAL A 91 4.07 -7.49 -0.12
CA VAL A 91 3.18 -6.36 0.13
C VAL A 91 1.88 -6.88 0.73
N GLU A 92 1.55 -6.38 1.89
CA GLU A 92 0.30 -6.68 2.57
C GLU A 92 -0.37 -5.37 3.00
N LEU A 93 -1.52 -5.10 2.41
CA LEU A 93 -2.31 -3.91 2.67
C LEU A 93 -3.71 -4.32 3.11
N GLU A 94 -4.31 -3.54 4.01
CA GLU A 94 -5.69 -3.68 4.40
C GLU A 94 -6.45 -2.39 4.10
N PHE A 95 -7.65 -2.51 3.56
CA PHE A 95 -8.51 -1.37 3.29
C PHE A 95 -9.84 -1.51 4.00
N GLY A 96 -10.35 -0.38 4.48
CA GLY A 96 -11.67 -0.25 5.04
C GLY A 96 -12.46 0.86 4.34
N LEU A 97 -13.73 0.63 4.09
CA LEU A 97 -14.65 1.62 3.57
C LEU A 97 -15.63 2.04 4.65
N ARG A 98 -15.62 3.31 5.02
CA ARG A 98 -16.50 3.90 6.02
C ARG A 98 -17.50 4.83 5.36
N GLU A 99 -18.78 4.65 5.67
CA GLU A 99 -19.82 5.60 5.26
C GLU A 99 -19.77 6.84 6.17
N HIS A 100 -19.83 8.02 5.55
CA HIS A 100 -19.73 9.28 6.32
C HIS A 100 -20.99 9.57 7.14
N LYS A 101 -22.18 9.23 6.62
CA LYS A 101 -23.47 9.58 7.19
C LYS A 101 -23.63 9.13 8.65
N ASP A 102 -23.23 7.91 8.97
CA ASP A 102 -23.36 7.33 10.31
C ASP A 102 -22.05 6.83 10.90
N GLY A 103 -20.95 6.96 10.15
CA GLY A 103 -19.63 6.51 10.53
C GLY A 103 -19.45 4.99 10.51
N SER A 104 -20.41 4.23 9.98
CA SER A 104 -20.33 2.77 9.93
C SER A 104 -19.26 2.27 9.00
N LEU A 105 -18.59 1.19 9.42
CA LEU A 105 -17.64 0.46 8.58
C LEU A 105 -18.43 -0.47 7.65
N VAL A 106 -18.46 -0.13 6.37
CA VAL A 106 -19.23 -0.86 5.36
C VAL A 106 -18.51 -2.15 4.95
N TRP A 107 -17.18 -2.11 4.95
CA TRP A 107 -16.37 -3.17 4.38
C TRP A 107 -14.92 -3.07 4.83
N VAL A 108 -14.29 -4.22 5.06
CA VAL A 108 -12.84 -4.35 5.33
C VAL A 108 -12.30 -5.55 4.57
N LYS A 109 -11.14 -5.38 3.94
CA LYS A 109 -10.45 -6.48 3.28
C LYS A 109 -8.95 -6.29 3.24
N GLY A 110 -8.21 -7.38 3.50
CA GLY A 110 -6.77 -7.44 3.32
C GLY A 110 -6.38 -8.01 1.96
N TYR A 111 -5.25 -7.55 1.43
CA TYR A 111 -4.64 -8.01 0.19
C TYR A 111 -3.17 -8.29 0.44
N THR A 112 -2.71 -9.44 -0.05
CA THR A 112 -1.31 -9.85 0.06
C THR A 112 -0.81 -10.26 -1.31
N VAL A 113 0.30 -9.68 -1.74
CA VAL A 113 0.98 -10.02 -2.99
C VAL A 113 2.45 -10.29 -2.72
N LYS A 114 2.93 -11.41 -3.23
CA LYS A 114 4.35 -11.77 -3.27
C LYS A 114 4.80 -11.74 -4.73
N LYS A 115 5.90 -11.05 -5.00
CA LYS A 115 6.52 -11.00 -6.33
C LYS A 115 7.96 -11.45 -6.25
N GLU A 116 8.34 -12.42 -7.09
CA GLU A 116 9.74 -12.79 -7.25
C GLU A 116 10.52 -11.66 -7.92
N VAL A 117 11.76 -11.49 -7.51
CA VAL A 117 12.67 -10.48 -8.03
C VAL A 117 13.86 -11.18 -8.68
N LYS A 118 14.32 -10.67 -9.83
CA LYS A 118 15.41 -11.30 -10.59
C LYS A 118 16.72 -11.41 -9.82
N ASP A 119 17.00 -10.43 -8.97
CA ASP A 119 18.20 -10.36 -8.15
C ASP A 119 17.91 -9.61 -6.84
N ASP A 120 18.89 -9.51 -5.96
CA ASP A 120 18.76 -8.83 -4.67
C ASP A 120 18.91 -7.29 -4.76
N SER A 121 18.94 -6.71 -5.96
CA SER A 121 19.09 -5.27 -6.11
C SER A 121 17.83 -4.51 -5.65
N VAL A 122 18.03 -3.32 -5.09
CA VAL A 122 16.94 -2.44 -4.70
C VAL A 122 16.14 -1.95 -5.92
N ALA A 123 16.82 -1.73 -7.06
CA ALA A 123 16.15 -1.35 -8.31
C ALA A 123 15.16 -2.41 -8.80
N ALA A 124 15.53 -3.68 -8.75
CA ALA A 124 14.63 -4.79 -9.10
C ALA A 124 13.49 -4.91 -8.08
N ALA A 125 13.79 -4.75 -6.79
CA ALA A 125 12.78 -4.77 -5.73
C ALA A 125 11.75 -3.64 -5.89
N THR A 126 12.17 -2.42 -6.19
CA THR A 126 11.24 -1.28 -6.37
C THR A 126 10.29 -1.48 -7.53
N ARG A 127 10.74 -2.07 -8.63
CA ARG A 127 9.86 -2.46 -9.75
C ARG A 127 8.84 -3.52 -9.33
N ALA A 128 9.27 -4.53 -8.59
CA ALA A 128 8.38 -5.56 -8.06
C ALA A 128 7.37 -5.01 -7.07
N PHE A 129 7.74 -4.05 -6.22
CA PHE A 129 6.81 -3.34 -5.35
C PHE A 129 5.72 -2.61 -6.15
N SER A 130 6.10 -1.89 -7.21
CA SER A 130 5.13 -1.20 -8.06
C SER A 130 4.14 -2.18 -8.71
N GLU A 131 4.61 -3.28 -9.24
CA GLU A 131 3.76 -4.34 -9.82
C GLU A 131 2.82 -4.95 -8.77
N ALA A 132 3.32 -5.24 -7.58
CA ALA A 132 2.53 -5.80 -6.49
C ALA A 132 1.43 -4.83 -6.03
N ILE A 133 1.76 -3.56 -5.90
CA ILE A 133 0.81 -2.51 -5.53
C ILE A 133 -0.27 -2.36 -6.61
N ASP A 134 0.10 -2.35 -7.89
CA ASP A 134 -0.85 -2.27 -9.00
C ASP A 134 -1.82 -3.45 -9.00
N GLU A 135 -1.37 -4.67 -8.70
CA GLU A 135 -2.24 -5.84 -8.56
C GLU A 135 -3.23 -5.68 -7.40
N ILE A 136 -2.77 -5.16 -6.28
CA ILE A 136 -3.64 -4.90 -5.11
C ILE A 136 -4.68 -3.85 -5.46
N LEU A 137 -4.29 -2.75 -6.10
CA LEU A 137 -5.20 -1.67 -6.47
C LEU A 137 -6.23 -2.13 -7.51
N ALA A 138 -5.85 -3.00 -8.45
CA ALA A 138 -6.78 -3.61 -9.39
C ALA A 138 -7.82 -4.46 -8.66
N SER A 139 -7.40 -5.28 -7.69
CA SER A 139 -8.30 -6.09 -6.86
C SER A 139 -9.21 -5.22 -6.01
N LEU A 140 -8.66 -4.17 -5.38
CA LEU A 140 -9.43 -3.20 -4.60
C LEU A 140 -10.51 -2.53 -5.46
N SER A 141 -10.14 -2.06 -6.64
CA SER A 141 -11.07 -1.42 -7.57
C SER A 141 -12.22 -2.36 -7.96
N ALA A 142 -11.92 -3.62 -8.28
CA ALA A 142 -12.93 -4.62 -8.59
C ALA A 142 -13.87 -4.90 -7.41
N ASP A 143 -13.35 -4.94 -6.19
CA ASP A 143 -14.16 -5.15 -5.00
C ASP A 143 -15.03 -3.92 -4.69
N LEU A 144 -14.49 -2.72 -4.78
CA LEU A 144 -15.25 -1.48 -4.56
C LEU A 144 -16.36 -1.27 -5.59
N ALA A 145 -16.22 -1.75 -6.81
CA ALA A 145 -17.24 -1.66 -7.85
C ALA A 145 -18.55 -2.39 -7.49
N ARG A 146 -18.56 -3.18 -6.43
CA ARG A 146 -19.75 -3.88 -5.93
C ARG A 146 -20.58 -3.07 -4.93
N TYR A 147 -20.11 -1.90 -4.55
CA TYR A 147 -20.77 -1.04 -3.57
C TYR A 147 -21.32 0.26 -4.13
#